data_6df3dfaa99ef3e25035abe65c30d73d7
#
_entry.id   6df3dfaa99ef3e25035abe65c30d73d7
#
_cell.length_a   1.000
_cell.length_b   1.000
_cell.length_c   1.000
_cell.angle_alpha   90.00
_cell.angle_beta   90.00
_cell.angle_gamma   90.00
#
_symmetry.space_group_name_H-M   'P 1'
#
loop_
_entity.id
_entity.type
_entity.pdbx_description
1 polymer ?
#
loop_
_entity_poly.entity_id
_entity_poly.type
_entity_poly.pdbx_seq_one_letter_code
_entity_poly.pdbx_strand_id
1 'polypeptide(L)'
;DLQSAQWRVKEAEAAMLSAKLAYLPSFALSPQGTASSFDKGKAVQTYTLPVAASWEIDIFGRIRNAKRQAKALLEQSRDYKQAVRTQLIAGIANTYYTLLMLDNQLAISVRTEKSWKETVDATRALMEAGLANEAAVSQMEATYYTICTSVLDLKEQINQVENSLSLLLAESPHAIERTGTWDSSYMMKEHFPVGIPVQMLANRPDVRSAERSLEAAFYATNQARSAFYPSIVLSGSAGWTNSAGSMIVNPGKFIATAVASLTQPLFNKGANIAQLKLSLIHI
;
A
#
# COMPACT_ATOMS: atom_id res chain seq x y z
N ASP A 1 5.07 -3.83 7.17
CA ASP A 1 4.21 -3.99 5.97
C ASP A 1 2.73 -3.75 6.26
N LEU A 2 2.14 -4.35 7.32
CA LEU A 2 0.74 -4.15 7.67
C LEU A 2 0.44 -2.69 8.07
N GLN A 3 1.34 -2.04 8.79
CA GLN A 3 1.23 -0.65 9.19
C GLN A 3 1.26 0.30 7.97
N SER A 4 2.15 0.03 7.01
CA SER A 4 2.19 0.76 5.73
C SER A 4 0.89 0.60 4.94
N ALA A 5 0.33 -0.61 4.86
CA ALA A 5 -0.95 -0.85 4.22
C ALA A 5 -2.11 -0.11 4.92
N GLN A 6 -2.05 0.02 6.24
CA GLN A 6 -3.04 0.79 7.01
C GLN A 6 -2.96 2.29 6.74
N TRP A 7 -1.76 2.85 6.60
CA TRP A 7 -1.58 4.26 6.23
C TRP A 7 -2.06 4.56 4.82
N ARG A 8 -1.88 3.64 3.86
CA ARG A 8 -2.44 3.76 2.50
C ARG A 8 -3.98 3.83 2.52
N VAL A 9 -4.64 3.07 3.41
CA VAL A 9 -6.10 3.20 3.57
C VAL A 9 -6.48 4.59 4.09
N LYS A 10 -5.75 5.13 5.07
CA LYS A 10 -6.01 6.49 5.57
C LYS A 10 -5.76 7.58 4.52
N GLU A 11 -4.74 7.42 3.69
CA GLU A 11 -4.49 8.30 2.55
C GLU A 11 -5.68 8.29 1.57
N ALA A 12 -6.16 7.11 1.21
CA ALA A 12 -7.33 6.96 0.33
C ALA A 12 -8.64 7.50 0.98
N GLU A 13 -8.79 7.40 2.31
CA GLU A 13 -9.90 8.01 3.05
C GLU A 13 -9.85 9.55 2.98
N ALA A 14 -8.67 10.14 3.12
CA ALA A 14 -8.48 11.58 2.96
C ALA A 14 -8.78 12.05 1.52
N ALA A 15 -8.31 11.30 0.51
CA ALA A 15 -8.63 11.57 -0.89
C ALA A 15 -10.15 11.47 -1.18
N MET A 16 -10.82 10.47 -0.61
CA MET A 16 -12.26 10.32 -0.71
C MET A 16 -13.01 11.45 -0.01
N LEU A 17 -12.54 11.94 1.14
CA LEU A 17 -13.11 13.10 1.81
C LEU A 17 -12.99 14.35 0.92
N SER A 18 -11.82 14.61 0.33
CA SER A 18 -11.61 15.69 -0.61
C SER A 18 -12.57 15.62 -1.80
N ALA A 19 -12.73 14.43 -2.40
CA ALA A 19 -13.68 14.22 -3.50
C ALA A 19 -15.15 14.38 -3.10
N LYS A 20 -15.51 14.13 -1.83
CA LYS A 20 -16.84 14.42 -1.28
C LYS A 20 -17.06 15.92 -1.11
N LEU A 21 -16.06 16.61 -0.57
CA LEU A 21 -16.15 18.06 -0.30
C LEU A 21 -16.12 18.88 -1.59
N ALA A 22 -15.66 18.33 -2.72
CA ALA A 22 -15.70 18.99 -4.02
C ALA A 22 -17.13 19.31 -4.53
N TYR A 23 -18.17 18.75 -3.91
CA TYR A 23 -19.56 19.15 -4.18
C TYR A 23 -19.98 20.44 -3.45
N LEU A 24 -19.22 20.88 -2.46
CA LEU A 24 -19.53 22.08 -1.70
C LEU A 24 -18.87 23.30 -2.36
N PRO A 25 -19.44 24.50 -2.16
CA PRO A 25 -18.78 25.72 -2.59
C PRO A 25 -17.45 25.93 -1.84
N SER A 26 -16.47 26.46 -2.53
CA SER A 26 -15.22 26.94 -1.94
C SER A 26 -15.40 28.40 -1.49
N PHE A 27 -14.79 28.74 -0.37
CA PHE A 27 -14.75 30.12 0.15
C PHE A 27 -13.30 30.57 0.29
N ALA A 28 -13.00 31.77 -0.16
CA ALA A 28 -11.68 32.38 -0.05
C ALA A 28 -11.79 33.82 0.39
N LEU A 29 -10.93 34.22 1.32
CA LEU A 29 -10.74 35.61 1.72
C LEU A 29 -9.49 36.11 1.00
N SER A 30 -9.63 37.16 0.15
CA SER A 30 -8.54 37.67 -0.70
C SER A 30 -8.37 39.19 -0.50
N PRO A 31 -7.80 39.63 0.62
CA PRO A 31 -7.55 41.06 0.81
C PRO A 31 -6.52 41.55 -0.22
N GLN A 32 -6.82 42.68 -0.86
CA GLN A 32 -5.95 43.31 -1.85
C GLN A 32 -5.84 44.80 -1.54
N GLY A 33 -4.63 45.34 -1.64
CA GLY A 33 -4.35 46.74 -1.62
C GLY A 33 -3.43 47.14 -2.80
N THR A 34 -3.81 48.18 -3.53
CA THR A 34 -2.96 48.70 -4.62
C THR A 34 -2.70 50.17 -4.38
N ALA A 35 -1.48 50.56 -4.64
CA ALA A 35 -1.08 51.97 -4.70
C ALA A 35 -0.55 52.26 -6.11
N SER A 36 -1.16 53.17 -6.83
CA SER A 36 -0.76 53.53 -8.19
C SER A 36 -0.54 55.04 -8.29
N SER A 37 0.53 55.45 -8.94
CA SER A 37 0.80 56.84 -9.27
C SER A 37 1.01 56.96 -10.78
N PHE A 38 0.40 57.93 -11.40
CA PHE A 38 0.59 58.27 -12.81
C PHE A 38 1.26 59.62 -12.93
N ASP A 39 2.29 59.74 -13.77
CA ASP A 39 3.01 60.98 -14.09
C ASP A 39 3.49 61.74 -12.84
N LYS A 40 4.11 61.05 -11.87
CA LYS A 40 4.59 61.63 -10.58
C LYS A 40 3.51 62.34 -9.73
N GLY A 41 2.23 62.11 -10.05
CA GLY A 41 1.10 62.58 -9.26
C GLY A 41 0.99 61.92 -7.90
N LYS A 42 0.04 62.34 -7.05
CA LYS A 42 -0.23 61.71 -5.76
C LYS A 42 -0.67 60.25 -5.96
N ALA A 43 -0.07 59.34 -5.19
CA ALA A 43 -0.46 57.95 -5.24
C ALA A 43 -1.91 57.74 -4.83
N VAL A 44 -2.62 57.05 -5.67
CA VAL A 44 -4.01 56.64 -5.38
C VAL A 44 -3.96 55.27 -4.73
N GLN A 45 -4.54 55.18 -3.56
CA GLN A 45 -4.59 53.92 -2.78
C GLN A 45 -5.99 53.31 -2.88
N THR A 46 -6.07 52.08 -3.33
CA THR A 46 -7.32 51.32 -3.33
C THR A 46 -7.17 50.06 -2.50
N TYR A 47 -8.20 49.66 -1.80
CA TYR A 47 -8.25 48.43 -1.05
C TYR A 47 -9.55 47.69 -1.31
N THR A 48 -9.47 46.37 -1.26
CA THR A 48 -10.64 45.48 -1.31
C THR A 48 -10.45 44.35 -0.30
N LEU A 49 -11.53 44.02 0.39
CA LEU A 49 -11.60 42.92 1.36
C LEU A 49 -12.79 42.03 1.01
N PRO A 50 -12.73 41.24 -0.08
CA PRO A 50 -13.79 40.36 -0.49
C PRO A 50 -13.67 38.98 0.14
N VAL A 51 -14.82 38.40 0.51
CA VAL A 51 -15.01 36.96 0.64
C VAL A 51 -15.58 36.47 -0.66
N ALA A 52 -14.84 35.66 -1.39
CA ALA A 52 -15.27 35.05 -2.65
C ALA A 52 -15.79 33.64 -2.40
N ALA A 53 -16.90 33.29 -3.05
CA ALA A 53 -17.46 31.96 -3.08
C ALA A 53 -17.44 31.46 -4.53
N SER A 54 -17.11 30.19 -4.75
CA SER A 54 -17.16 29.54 -6.05
C SER A 54 -17.72 28.13 -5.90
N TRP A 55 -18.70 27.80 -6.73
CA TRP A 55 -19.35 26.49 -6.72
C TRP A 55 -19.58 26.00 -8.15
N GLU A 56 -19.06 24.80 -8.44
CA GLU A 56 -19.29 24.12 -9.71
C GLU A 56 -20.51 23.20 -9.60
N ILE A 57 -21.49 23.40 -10.51
CA ILE A 57 -22.67 22.54 -10.59
C ILE A 57 -22.34 21.36 -11.49
N ASP A 58 -22.40 20.14 -10.95
CA ASP A 58 -22.04 18.90 -11.64
C ASP A 58 -23.18 18.33 -12.49
N ILE A 59 -23.48 18.97 -13.63
CA ILE A 59 -24.53 18.50 -14.57
C ILE A 59 -24.03 17.29 -15.36
N PHE A 60 -22.79 17.33 -15.83
CA PHE A 60 -22.20 16.31 -16.71
C PHE A 60 -21.42 15.21 -15.96
N GLY A 61 -21.46 15.20 -14.64
CA GLY A 61 -20.95 14.12 -13.82
C GLY A 61 -19.44 14.11 -13.64
N ARG A 62 -18.74 15.22 -13.85
CA ARG A 62 -17.29 15.34 -13.64
C ARG A 62 -16.92 15.07 -12.16
N ILE A 63 -17.55 15.77 -11.23
CA ILE A 63 -17.34 15.63 -9.78
C ILE A 63 -17.89 14.29 -9.30
N ARG A 64 -19.04 13.86 -9.82
CA ARG A 64 -19.64 12.56 -9.50
C ARG A 64 -18.72 11.41 -9.86
N ASN A 65 -18.13 11.40 -11.04
CA ASN A 65 -17.21 10.36 -11.49
C ASN A 65 -15.88 10.42 -10.70
N ALA A 66 -15.35 11.61 -10.39
CA ALA A 66 -14.20 11.77 -9.52
C ALA A 66 -14.42 11.16 -8.11
N LYS A 67 -15.59 11.40 -7.51
CA LYS A 67 -15.98 10.81 -6.22
C LYS A 67 -16.10 9.28 -6.30
N ARG A 68 -16.70 8.75 -7.40
CA ARG A 68 -16.81 7.29 -7.59
C ARG A 68 -15.45 6.65 -7.78
N GLN A 69 -14.56 7.29 -8.55
CA GLN A 69 -13.17 6.87 -8.69
C GLN A 69 -12.44 6.82 -7.33
N ALA A 70 -12.53 7.90 -6.54
CA ALA A 70 -11.92 7.93 -5.20
C ALA A 70 -12.50 6.85 -4.28
N LYS A 71 -13.80 6.53 -4.39
CA LYS A 71 -14.41 5.41 -3.66
C LYS A 71 -13.83 4.07 -4.08
N ALA A 72 -13.69 3.82 -5.38
CA ALA A 72 -13.11 2.56 -5.90
C ALA A 72 -11.66 2.40 -5.43
N LEU A 73 -10.85 3.46 -5.44
CA LEU A 73 -9.48 3.47 -4.94
C LEU A 73 -9.40 3.22 -3.42
N LEU A 74 -10.35 3.72 -2.65
CA LEU A 74 -10.45 3.43 -1.21
C LEU A 74 -10.75 1.95 -0.97
N GLU A 75 -11.72 1.38 -1.66
CA GLU A 75 -12.03 -0.05 -1.55
C GLU A 75 -10.85 -0.92 -2.01
N GLN A 76 -10.15 -0.52 -3.09
CA GLN A 76 -8.90 -1.17 -3.53
C GLN A 76 -7.83 -1.17 -2.43
N SER A 77 -7.64 -0.05 -1.74
CA SER A 77 -6.68 0.05 -0.64
C SER A 77 -7.03 -0.88 0.53
N ARG A 78 -8.32 -1.06 0.81
CA ARG A 78 -8.82 -2.00 1.83
C ARG A 78 -8.57 -3.45 1.43
N ASP A 79 -8.85 -3.80 0.18
CA ASP A 79 -8.58 -5.13 -0.37
C ASP A 79 -7.06 -5.41 -0.37
N TYR A 80 -6.23 -4.43 -0.73
CA TYR A 80 -4.77 -4.53 -0.63
C TYR A 80 -4.29 -4.78 0.81
N LYS A 81 -4.85 -4.06 1.80
CA LYS A 81 -4.54 -4.31 3.23
C LYS A 81 -4.88 -5.75 3.62
N GLN A 82 -6.01 -6.27 3.14
CA GLN A 82 -6.40 -7.67 3.40
C GLN A 82 -5.44 -8.67 2.72
N ALA A 83 -4.97 -8.38 1.50
CA ALA A 83 -3.98 -9.20 0.80
C ALA A 83 -2.66 -9.25 1.59
N VAL A 84 -2.15 -8.09 2.03
CA VAL A 84 -0.93 -8.00 2.86
C VAL A 84 -1.08 -8.81 4.15
N ARG A 85 -2.24 -8.71 4.81
CA ARG A 85 -2.52 -9.50 6.03
C ARG A 85 -2.49 -11.00 5.76
N THR A 86 -3.11 -11.46 4.68
CA THR A 86 -3.13 -12.88 4.30
C THR A 86 -1.73 -13.38 3.96
N GLN A 87 -0.95 -12.58 3.22
CA GLN A 87 0.43 -12.90 2.88
C GLN A 87 1.33 -12.98 4.13
N LEU A 88 1.15 -12.06 5.08
CA LEU A 88 1.90 -12.07 6.34
C LEU A 88 1.58 -13.33 7.16
N ILE A 89 0.32 -13.71 7.30
CA ILE A 89 -0.09 -14.93 8.00
C ILE A 89 0.53 -16.16 7.32
N ALA A 90 0.47 -16.25 5.99
CA ALA A 90 1.08 -17.35 5.25
C ALA A 90 2.61 -17.38 5.42
N GLY A 91 3.27 -16.21 5.39
CA GLY A 91 4.71 -16.09 5.64
C GLY A 91 5.11 -16.58 7.03
N ILE A 92 4.41 -16.13 8.07
CA ILE A 92 4.64 -16.57 9.45
C ILE A 92 4.45 -18.09 9.60
N ALA A 93 3.35 -18.62 9.04
CA ALA A 93 3.08 -20.06 9.11
C ALA A 93 4.18 -20.88 8.40
N ASN A 94 4.57 -20.49 7.19
CA ASN A 94 5.63 -21.17 6.44
C ASN A 94 6.96 -21.14 7.18
N THR A 95 7.35 -19.99 7.74
CA THR A 95 8.60 -19.83 8.50
C THR A 95 8.56 -20.67 9.77
N TYR A 96 7.43 -20.71 10.49
CA TYR A 96 7.26 -21.52 11.69
C TYR A 96 7.36 -23.03 11.41
N TYR A 97 6.69 -23.52 10.34
CA TYR A 97 6.81 -24.93 9.94
C TYR A 97 8.22 -25.30 9.43
N THR A 98 8.91 -24.37 8.79
CA THR A 98 10.32 -24.53 8.43
C THR A 98 11.18 -24.68 9.69
N LEU A 99 10.91 -23.91 10.74
CA LEU A 99 11.61 -24.01 12.02
C LEU A 99 11.40 -25.38 12.68
N LEU A 100 10.15 -25.88 12.72
CA LEU A 100 9.85 -27.22 13.24
C LEU A 100 10.54 -28.34 12.43
N MET A 101 10.62 -28.19 11.12
CA MET A 101 11.34 -29.12 10.24
C MET A 101 12.84 -29.15 10.59
N LEU A 102 13.46 -27.99 10.75
CA LEU A 102 14.90 -27.89 11.10
C LEU A 102 15.18 -28.43 12.49
N ASP A 103 14.31 -28.19 13.47
CA ASP A 103 14.44 -28.77 14.82
C ASP A 103 14.42 -30.32 14.78
N ASN A 104 13.50 -30.89 13.97
CA ASN A 104 13.45 -32.35 13.81
C ASN A 104 14.70 -32.90 13.11
N GLN A 105 15.17 -32.21 12.06
CA GLN A 105 16.40 -32.55 11.37
C GLN A 105 17.62 -32.48 12.30
N LEU A 106 17.71 -31.44 13.13
CA LEU A 106 18.76 -31.31 14.15
C LEU A 106 18.70 -32.46 15.13
N ALA A 107 17.52 -32.83 15.63
CA ALA A 107 17.37 -33.96 16.58
C ALA A 107 17.81 -35.31 15.97
N ILE A 108 17.55 -35.53 14.68
CA ILE A 108 18.04 -36.71 13.95
C ILE A 108 19.57 -36.65 13.79
N SER A 109 20.10 -35.48 13.36
CA SER A 109 21.54 -35.32 13.13
C SER A 109 22.35 -35.48 14.40
N VAL A 110 21.88 -34.99 15.54
CA VAL A 110 22.52 -35.17 16.86
C VAL A 110 22.52 -36.64 17.28
N ARG A 111 21.44 -37.39 17.03
CA ARG A 111 21.42 -38.84 17.28
C ARG A 111 22.40 -39.58 16.36
N THR A 112 22.49 -39.18 15.11
CA THR A 112 23.42 -39.74 14.14
C THR A 112 24.87 -39.43 14.52
N GLU A 113 25.18 -38.22 14.97
CA GLU A 113 26.48 -37.82 15.48
C GLU A 113 26.92 -38.74 16.65
N LYS A 114 26.03 -38.99 17.60
CA LYS A 114 26.30 -39.91 18.72
C LYS A 114 26.60 -41.33 18.25
N SER A 115 25.79 -41.88 17.33
CA SER A 115 25.98 -43.22 16.79
C SER A 115 27.31 -43.36 16.02
N TRP A 116 27.67 -42.33 15.24
CA TRP A 116 28.96 -42.33 14.53
C TRP A 116 30.15 -42.21 15.48
N LYS A 117 30.02 -41.44 16.55
CA LYS A 117 31.07 -41.41 17.59
C LYS A 117 31.31 -42.79 18.17
N GLU A 118 30.25 -43.52 18.55
CA GLU A 118 30.31 -44.89 19.05
C GLU A 118 30.96 -45.83 18.00
N THR A 119 30.67 -45.63 16.70
CA THR A 119 31.27 -46.39 15.60
C THR A 119 32.76 -46.11 15.46
N VAL A 120 33.19 -44.85 15.57
CA VAL A 120 34.63 -44.49 15.57
C VAL A 120 35.35 -45.15 16.72
N ASP A 121 34.79 -45.06 17.92
CA ASP A 121 35.38 -45.66 19.14
C ASP A 121 35.52 -47.20 19.03
N ALA A 122 34.48 -47.87 18.47
CA ALA A 122 34.51 -49.30 18.21
C ALA A 122 35.56 -49.69 17.14
N THR A 123 35.66 -48.91 16.04
CA THR A 123 36.64 -49.17 14.99
C THR A 123 38.06 -48.95 15.49
N ARG A 124 38.29 -47.97 16.37
CA ARG A 124 39.59 -47.75 17.03
C ARG A 124 39.98 -48.94 17.93
N ALA A 125 39.06 -49.48 18.73
CA ALA A 125 39.29 -50.67 19.53
C ALA A 125 39.58 -51.90 18.66
N LEU A 126 38.94 -52.06 17.49
CA LEU A 126 39.25 -53.13 16.56
C LEU A 126 40.68 -52.98 15.95
N MET A 127 41.09 -51.74 15.67
CA MET A 127 42.45 -51.47 15.20
C MET A 127 43.49 -51.82 16.26
N GLU A 128 43.25 -51.45 17.53
CA GLU A 128 44.15 -51.85 18.66
C GLU A 128 44.22 -53.35 18.83
N ALA A 129 43.13 -54.08 18.54
CA ALA A 129 43.08 -55.54 18.54
C ALA A 129 43.71 -56.18 17.27
N GLY A 130 44.22 -55.38 16.34
CA GLY A 130 44.82 -55.86 15.08
C GLY A 130 43.81 -56.36 14.03
N LEU A 131 42.52 -56.08 14.22
CA LEU A 131 41.43 -56.53 13.33
C LEU A 131 40.96 -55.43 12.32
N ALA A 132 41.45 -54.20 12.47
CA ALA A 132 41.21 -53.10 11.53
C ALA A 132 42.53 -52.36 11.24
N ASN A 133 42.55 -51.57 10.16
CA ASN A 133 43.70 -50.75 9.79
C ASN A 133 43.43 -49.24 10.11
N GLU A 134 44.48 -48.45 10.19
CA GLU A 134 44.42 -47.01 10.49
C GLU A 134 43.62 -46.23 9.44
N ALA A 135 43.63 -46.65 8.18
CA ALA A 135 42.85 -46.03 7.13
C ALA A 135 41.34 -46.15 7.36
N ALA A 136 40.88 -47.27 7.90
CA ALA A 136 39.47 -47.45 8.29
C ALA A 136 39.06 -46.48 9.42
N VAL A 137 39.92 -46.32 10.46
CA VAL A 137 39.65 -45.37 11.56
C VAL A 137 39.58 -43.94 11.01
N SER A 138 40.57 -43.52 10.20
CA SER A 138 40.61 -42.18 9.61
C SER A 138 39.38 -41.90 8.72
N GLN A 139 38.91 -42.89 7.98
CA GLN A 139 37.69 -42.75 7.17
C GLN A 139 36.45 -42.58 8.04
N MET A 140 36.29 -43.29 9.13
CA MET A 140 35.17 -43.14 10.08
C MET A 140 35.23 -41.81 10.80
N GLU A 141 36.42 -41.37 11.21
CA GLU A 141 36.60 -40.02 11.79
C GLU A 141 36.24 -38.89 10.82
N ALA A 142 36.65 -38.97 9.55
CA ALA A 142 36.31 -37.99 8.54
C ALA A 142 34.78 -37.88 8.37
N THR A 143 34.07 -39.01 8.36
CA THR A 143 32.62 -39.06 8.28
C THR A 143 32.00 -38.48 9.54
N TYR A 144 32.48 -38.80 10.72
CA TYR A 144 32.02 -38.23 11.99
C TYR A 144 32.16 -36.70 12.01
N TYR A 145 33.30 -36.13 11.62
CA TYR A 145 33.49 -34.68 11.55
C TYR A 145 32.59 -34.00 10.50
N THR A 146 32.29 -34.68 9.42
CA THR A 146 31.31 -34.16 8.43
C THR A 146 29.92 -34.03 9.06
N ILE A 147 29.52 -35.02 9.89
CA ILE A 147 28.23 -34.96 10.60
C ILE A 147 28.23 -33.84 11.67
N CYS A 148 29.34 -33.70 12.41
CA CYS A 148 29.50 -32.60 13.38
C CYS A 148 29.35 -31.25 12.72
N THR A 149 29.93 -31.03 11.54
CA THR A 149 29.77 -29.81 10.77
C THR A 149 28.29 -29.58 10.38
N SER A 150 27.61 -30.61 9.90
CA SER A 150 26.18 -30.52 9.55
C SER A 150 25.30 -30.15 10.76
N VAL A 151 25.63 -30.61 11.94
CA VAL A 151 24.93 -30.23 13.20
C VAL A 151 25.11 -28.73 13.50
N LEU A 152 26.33 -28.20 13.29
CA LEU A 152 26.60 -26.77 13.47
C LEU A 152 25.85 -25.91 12.44
N ASP A 153 25.87 -26.33 11.17
CA ASP A 153 25.15 -25.65 10.08
C ASP A 153 23.63 -25.60 10.35
N LEU A 154 23.06 -26.69 10.87
CA LEU A 154 21.63 -26.73 11.24
C LEU A 154 21.31 -25.77 12.38
N LYS A 155 22.19 -25.68 13.41
CA LYS A 155 22.01 -24.70 14.49
C LYS A 155 22.06 -23.27 14.00
N GLU A 156 22.95 -22.97 13.04
CA GLU A 156 23.03 -21.67 12.41
C GLU A 156 21.73 -21.36 11.62
N GLN A 157 21.25 -22.30 10.80
CA GLN A 157 20.00 -22.14 10.03
C GLN A 157 18.80 -21.92 10.96
N ILE A 158 18.70 -22.64 12.08
CA ILE A 158 17.64 -22.43 13.08
C ILE A 158 17.68 -20.99 13.60
N ASN A 159 18.84 -20.49 13.97
CA ASN A 159 19.00 -19.11 14.47
C ASN A 159 18.60 -18.09 13.39
N GLN A 160 19.00 -18.29 12.12
CA GLN A 160 18.60 -17.42 11.01
C GLN A 160 17.08 -17.40 10.79
N VAL A 161 16.42 -18.57 10.89
CA VAL A 161 14.96 -18.67 10.73
C VAL A 161 14.23 -18.04 11.93
N GLU A 162 14.72 -18.20 13.16
CA GLU A 162 14.20 -17.51 14.35
C GLU A 162 14.28 -15.98 14.20
N ASN A 163 15.43 -15.47 13.75
CA ASN A 163 15.60 -14.05 13.47
C ASN A 163 14.65 -13.55 12.40
N SER A 164 14.45 -14.35 11.34
CA SER A 164 13.49 -14.02 10.27
C SER A 164 12.05 -13.99 10.77
N LEU A 165 11.68 -14.91 11.67
CA LEU A 165 10.35 -14.94 12.27
C LEU A 165 10.14 -13.77 13.22
N SER A 166 11.13 -13.42 14.05
CA SER A 166 11.10 -12.23 14.91
C SER A 166 10.92 -10.96 14.10
N LEU A 167 11.60 -10.86 12.94
CA LEU A 167 11.43 -9.72 12.02
C LEU A 167 10.00 -9.64 11.45
N LEU A 168 9.40 -10.77 11.07
CA LEU A 168 8.01 -10.82 10.59
C LEU A 168 6.99 -10.41 11.68
N LEU A 169 7.29 -10.75 12.95
CA LEU A 169 6.49 -10.36 14.11
C LEU A 169 6.73 -8.92 14.56
N ALA A 170 7.76 -8.26 13.99
CA ALA A 170 8.23 -6.93 14.41
C ALA A 170 8.71 -6.88 15.87
N GLU A 171 9.35 -7.95 16.32
CA GLU A 171 9.95 -8.11 17.65
C GLU A 171 11.48 -8.11 17.55
N SER A 172 12.15 -7.85 18.66
CA SER A 172 13.61 -8.03 18.74
C SER A 172 13.96 -9.52 18.62
N PRO A 173 15.10 -9.87 18.00
CA PRO A 173 15.52 -11.27 17.87
C PRO A 173 15.54 -11.99 19.22
N HIS A 174 14.84 -13.11 19.30
CA HIS A 174 14.78 -13.97 20.49
C HIS A 174 14.49 -15.41 20.07
N ALA A 175 14.75 -16.35 20.99
CA ALA A 175 14.40 -17.75 20.79
C ALA A 175 12.88 -17.91 20.79
N ILE A 176 12.34 -18.52 19.75
CA ILE A 176 10.90 -18.76 19.60
C ILE A 176 10.50 -20.03 20.34
N GLU A 177 9.47 -19.95 21.17
CA GLU A 177 8.92 -21.14 21.85
C GLU A 177 8.25 -22.08 20.84
N ARG A 178 8.58 -23.38 20.94
CA ARG A 178 7.98 -24.44 20.12
C ARG A 178 6.85 -25.08 20.91
N THR A 179 5.64 -24.95 20.42
CA THR A 179 4.44 -25.53 21.05
C THR A 179 4.10 -26.94 20.57
N GLY A 180 4.97 -27.54 19.76
CA GLY A 180 4.74 -28.89 19.25
C GLY A 180 5.98 -29.52 18.63
N THR A 181 6.02 -30.85 18.67
CA THR A 181 6.92 -31.65 17.82
C THR A 181 6.23 -31.91 16.50
N TRP A 182 7.02 -32.03 15.42
CA TRP A 182 6.50 -32.48 14.13
C TRP A 182 5.87 -33.87 14.30
N ASP A 183 4.54 -33.95 14.27
CA ASP A 183 3.77 -35.18 14.40
C ASP A 183 2.96 -35.46 13.14
N SER A 184 2.62 -36.72 12.90
CA SER A 184 1.78 -37.18 11.79
C SER A 184 0.39 -36.54 11.76
N SER A 185 -0.07 -35.92 12.86
CA SER A 185 -1.30 -35.13 12.93
C SER A 185 -1.33 -33.92 11.99
N TYR A 186 -0.16 -33.43 11.53
CA TYR A 186 -0.03 -32.37 10.53
C TYR A 186 -0.17 -32.88 9.09
N MET A 187 -0.38 -34.18 8.89
CA MET A 187 -0.65 -34.71 7.56
C MET A 187 -1.96 -34.13 7.00
N MET A 188 -1.86 -33.58 5.81
CA MET A 188 -3.02 -33.05 5.07
C MET A 188 -4.06 -34.16 4.92
N LYS A 189 -5.34 -33.84 5.13
CA LYS A 189 -6.45 -34.75 4.81
C LYS A 189 -6.33 -35.16 3.34
N GLU A 190 -6.42 -36.47 3.08
CA GLU A 190 -6.23 -37.08 1.75
C GLU A 190 -7.18 -36.56 0.65
N HIS A 191 -8.26 -35.89 1.03
CA HIS A 191 -9.25 -35.38 0.10
C HIS A 191 -9.42 -33.87 0.21
N PHE A 192 -8.70 -33.14 -0.64
CA PHE A 192 -9.10 -31.77 -0.98
C PHE A 192 -10.21 -31.86 -2.05
N PRO A 193 -11.35 -31.19 -1.85
CA PRO A 193 -12.35 -31.09 -2.90
C PRO A 193 -11.73 -30.40 -4.12
N VAL A 194 -11.63 -31.14 -5.22
CA VAL A 194 -11.11 -30.65 -6.48
C VAL A 194 -12.13 -29.70 -7.09
N GLY A 195 -11.75 -28.45 -7.26
CA GLY A 195 -12.57 -27.40 -7.85
C GLY A 195 -12.93 -26.30 -6.84
N ILE A 196 -12.46 -25.11 -7.11
CA ILE A 196 -12.84 -23.92 -6.35
C ILE A 196 -14.08 -23.33 -7.05
N PRO A 197 -15.26 -23.27 -6.40
CA PRO A 197 -16.41 -22.60 -6.99
C PRO A 197 -16.03 -21.16 -7.39
N VAL A 198 -16.44 -20.73 -8.58
CA VAL A 198 -16.15 -19.36 -9.09
C VAL A 198 -16.55 -18.29 -8.07
N GLN A 199 -17.60 -18.55 -7.28
CA GLN A 199 -18.03 -17.70 -6.18
C GLN A 199 -16.95 -17.47 -5.10
N MET A 200 -16.03 -18.40 -4.89
CA MET A 200 -14.92 -18.22 -3.94
C MET A 200 -13.85 -17.26 -4.45
N LEU A 201 -13.75 -17.05 -5.77
CA LEU A 201 -12.86 -16.04 -6.34
C LEU A 201 -13.24 -14.63 -5.89
N ALA A 202 -14.53 -14.37 -5.67
CA ALA A 202 -15.01 -13.09 -5.15
C ALA A 202 -14.50 -12.76 -3.73
N ASN A 203 -14.04 -13.76 -2.97
CA ASN A 203 -13.47 -13.59 -1.64
C ASN A 203 -11.94 -13.33 -1.66
N ARG A 204 -11.30 -13.51 -2.81
CA ARG A 204 -9.85 -13.28 -2.95
C ARG A 204 -9.55 -11.78 -3.02
N PRO A 205 -8.72 -11.25 -2.12
CA PRO A 205 -8.45 -9.81 -2.06
C PRO A 205 -7.66 -9.30 -3.28
N ASP A 206 -6.86 -10.14 -3.93
CA ASP A 206 -6.13 -9.80 -5.17
C ASP A 206 -7.09 -9.63 -6.35
N VAL A 207 -8.08 -10.52 -6.52
CA VAL A 207 -9.12 -10.42 -7.55
C VAL A 207 -9.97 -9.17 -7.33
N ARG A 208 -10.44 -8.93 -6.10
CA ARG A 208 -11.20 -7.75 -5.74
C ARG A 208 -10.41 -6.46 -5.97
N SER A 209 -9.14 -6.44 -5.62
CA SER A 209 -8.26 -5.28 -5.89
C SER A 209 -8.16 -5.00 -7.39
N ALA A 210 -8.07 -6.02 -8.25
CA ALA A 210 -8.05 -5.87 -9.69
C ALA A 210 -9.40 -5.33 -10.23
N GLU A 211 -10.53 -5.84 -9.73
CA GLU A 211 -11.87 -5.32 -10.07
C GLU A 211 -12.03 -3.86 -9.69
N ARG A 212 -11.56 -3.45 -8.48
CA ARG A 212 -11.58 -2.04 -8.06
C ARG A 212 -10.67 -1.15 -8.90
N SER A 213 -9.54 -1.68 -9.37
CA SER A 213 -8.67 -0.97 -10.31
C SER A 213 -9.39 -0.70 -11.65
N LEU A 214 -10.08 -1.71 -12.18
CA LEU A 214 -10.88 -1.56 -13.39
C LEU A 214 -12.03 -0.54 -13.18
N GLU A 215 -12.73 -0.63 -12.06
CA GLU A 215 -13.80 0.31 -11.68
C GLU A 215 -13.26 1.76 -11.60
N ALA A 216 -12.09 1.96 -10.99
CA ALA A 216 -11.45 3.27 -10.91
C ALA A 216 -11.08 3.81 -12.32
N ALA A 217 -10.52 2.98 -13.19
CA ALA A 217 -10.18 3.33 -14.56
C ALA A 217 -11.43 3.68 -15.39
N PHE A 218 -12.53 2.95 -15.21
CA PHE A 218 -13.82 3.26 -15.83
C PHE A 218 -14.34 4.65 -15.43
N TYR A 219 -14.31 5.00 -14.14
CA TYR A 219 -14.73 6.32 -13.68
C TYR A 219 -13.77 7.43 -14.14
N ALA A 220 -12.46 7.16 -14.22
CA ALA A 220 -11.47 8.08 -14.79
C ALA A 220 -11.79 8.40 -16.27
N THR A 221 -12.16 7.39 -17.06
CA THR A 221 -12.57 7.58 -18.46
C THR A 221 -13.84 8.41 -18.56
N ASN A 222 -14.84 8.17 -17.70
CA ASN A 222 -16.06 8.97 -17.69
C ASN A 222 -15.79 10.42 -17.24
N GLN A 223 -14.86 10.64 -16.32
CA GLN A 223 -14.40 11.98 -15.95
C GLN A 223 -13.70 12.68 -17.13
N ALA A 224 -12.83 11.98 -17.86
CA ALA A 224 -12.18 12.52 -19.05
C ALA A 224 -13.19 12.87 -20.16
N ARG A 225 -14.24 12.06 -20.34
CA ARG A 225 -15.35 12.37 -21.27
C ARG A 225 -16.12 13.62 -20.85
N SER A 226 -16.34 13.80 -19.54
CA SER A 226 -17.06 14.99 -19.05
C SER A 226 -16.34 16.30 -19.31
N ALA A 227 -15.01 16.29 -19.53
CA ALA A 227 -14.23 17.48 -19.89
C ALA A 227 -14.52 18.03 -21.30
N PHE A 228 -15.27 17.30 -22.12
CA PHE A 228 -15.75 17.79 -23.44
C PHE A 228 -17.07 18.54 -23.36
N TYR A 229 -17.73 18.53 -22.20
CA TYR A 229 -19.01 19.22 -21.98
C TYR A 229 -18.80 20.56 -21.27
N PRO A 230 -19.78 21.50 -21.37
CA PRO A 230 -19.68 22.75 -20.64
C PRO A 230 -19.63 22.59 -19.14
N SER A 231 -18.88 23.42 -18.45
CA SER A 231 -18.91 23.54 -16.98
C SER A 231 -19.76 24.77 -16.59
N ILE A 232 -20.57 24.61 -15.56
CA ILE A 232 -21.36 25.68 -14.95
C ILE A 232 -20.77 26.01 -13.60
N VAL A 233 -20.31 27.25 -13.47
CA VAL A 233 -19.73 27.75 -12.22
C VAL A 233 -20.54 28.93 -11.73
N LEU A 234 -21.05 28.83 -10.52
CA LEU A 234 -21.62 29.95 -9.77
C LEU A 234 -20.51 30.56 -8.93
N SER A 235 -20.24 31.84 -9.11
CA SER A 235 -19.30 32.60 -8.32
C SER A 235 -19.93 33.83 -7.74
N GLY A 236 -19.50 34.22 -6.56
CA GLY A 236 -19.97 35.44 -5.94
C GLY A 236 -18.91 35.98 -5.01
N SER A 237 -18.95 37.26 -4.78
CA SER A 237 -18.09 37.90 -3.77
C SER A 237 -18.89 38.94 -3.00
N ALA A 238 -18.58 39.06 -1.70
CA ALA A 238 -19.13 40.09 -0.84
C ALA A 238 -18.03 40.65 0.04
N GLY A 239 -17.97 41.95 0.19
CA GLY A 239 -16.90 42.58 0.97
C GLY A 239 -16.93 44.09 0.95
N TRP A 240 -15.87 44.70 1.47
CA TRP A 240 -15.70 46.13 1.48
C TRP A 240 -14.62 46.54 0.46
N THR A 241 -14.89 47.66 -0.22
CA THR A 241 -13.95 48.25 -1.18
C THR A 241 -14.07 49.76 -1.16
N ASN A 242 -12.97 50.48 -1.35
CA ASN A 242 -13.00 51.92 -1.64
C ASN A 242 -12.92 52.22 -3.13
N SER A 243 -12.90 51.21 -3.99
CA SER A 243 -12.83 51.38 -5.44
C SER A 243 -14.07 50.76 -6.08
N ALA A 244 -14.91 51.55 -6.67
CA ALA A 244 -16.13 51.15 -7.40
C ALA A 244 -16.11 51.75 -8.80
N GLY A 245 -15.69 50.95 -9.80
CA GLY A 245 -15.51 51.40 -11.17
C GLY A 245 -14.44 52.49 -11.28
N SER A 246 -14.83 53.67 -11.77
CA SER A 246 -13.92 54.85 -11.87
C SER A 246 -13.93 55.74 -10.62
N MET A 247 -14.68 55.39 -9.56
CA MET A 247 -14.82 56.24 -8.37
C MET A 247 -14.09 55.62 -7.18
N ILE A 248 -13.41 56.48 -6.43
CA ILE A 248 -12.80 56.17 -5.15
C ILE A 248 -13.64 56.80 -4.05
N VAL A 249 -14.09 55.94 -3.11
CA VAL A 249 -14.99 56.34 -2.02
C VAL A 249 -14.28 56.10 -0.67
N ASN A 250 -14.16 57.14 0.16
CA ASN A 250 -13.65 57.07 1.52
C ASN A 250 -14.70 57.52 2.54
N PRO A 251 -15.07 56.72 3.56
CA PRO A 251 -14.68 55.33 3.78
C PRO A 251 -15.26 54.38 2.74
N GLY A 252 -14.63 53.21 2.54
CA GLY A 252 -15.08 52.17 1.61
C GLY A 252 -16.50 51.68 1.91
N LYS A 253 -17.16 51.17 0.86
CA LYS A 253 -18.55 50.67 0.93
C LYS A 253 -18.59 49.17 0.71
N PHE A 254 -19.67 48.58 1.22
CA PHE A 254 -19.97 47.16 0.99
C PHE A 254 -20.40 46.95 -0.47
N ILE A 255 -19.82 45.94 -1.11
CA ILE A 255 -20.17 45.49 -2.44
C ILE A 255 -20.46 44.00 -2.43
N ALA A 256 -21.47 43.56 -3.15
CA ALA A 256 -21.78 42.15 -3.36
C ALA A 256 -22.01 41.92 -4.86
N THR A 257 -21.41 40.84 -5.38
CA THR A 257 -21.55 40.43 -6.79
C THR A 257 -21.88 38.95 -6.83
N ALA A 258 -22.73 38.54 -7.79
CA ALA A 258 -23.02 37.16 -8.10
C ALA A 258 -22.98 36.97 -9.61
N VAL A 259 -22.30 35.94 -10.07
CA VAL A 259 -22.11 35.63 -11.49
C VAL A 259 -22.32 34.14 -11.70
N ALA A 260 -23.13 33.79 -12.69
CA ALA A 260 -23.23 32.43 -13.22
C ALA A 260 -22.50 32.39 -14.56
N SER A 261 -21.51 31.53 -14.69
CA SER A 261 -20.74 31.38 -15.93
C SER A 261 -20.90 29.97 -16.50
N LEU A 262 -21.11 29.90 -17.82
CA LEU A 262 -21.08 28.67 -18.59
C LEU A 262 -19.84 28.71 -19.47
N THR A 263 -18.92 27.76 -19.24
CA THR A 263 -17.66 27.69 -19.99
C THR A 263 -17.59 26.38 -20.76
N GLN A 264 -17.50 26.50 -22.12
CA GLN A 264 -17.28 25.36 -23.00
C GLN A 264 -15.88 25.47 -23.63
N PRO A 265 -14.94 24.54 -23.35
CA PRO A 265 -13.67 24.55 -24.05
C PRO A 265 -13.86 24.11 -25.52
N LEU A 266 -13.65 25.00 -26.47
CA LEU A 266 -13.71 24.68 -27.91
C LEU A 266 -12.39 24.07 -28.39
N PHE A 267 -11.27 24.60 -27.91
CA PHE A 267 -9.93 24.11 -28.23
C PHE A 267 -9.01 24.25 -27.01
N ASN A 268 -8.49 23.14 -26.51
CA ASN A 268 -7.59 23.11 -25.37
C ASN A 268 -6.26 22.40 -25.75
N LYS A 269 -5.64 22.84 -26.86
CA LYS A 269 -4.33 22.33 -27.32
C LYS A 269 -4.25 20.80 -27.36
N GLY A 270 -5.36 20.09 -27.56
CA GLY A 270 -5.44 18.63 -27.57
C GLY A 270 -5.45 17.95 -26.19
N ALA A 271 -5.39 18.69 -25.08
CA ALA A 271 -5.30 18.13 -23.73
C ALA A 271 -6.45 17.17 -23.38
N ASN A 272 -7.70 17.54 -23.71
CA ASN A 272 -8.87 16.70 -23.45
C ASN A 272 -8.83 15.40 -24.25
N ILE A 273 -8.36 15.45 -25.52
CA ILE A 273 -8.20 14.26 -26.37
C ILE A 273 -7.10 13.35 -25.81
N ALA A 274 -5.97 13.93 -25.42
CA ALA A 274 -4.86 13.18 -24.82
C ALA A 274 -5.30 12.51 -23.51
N GLN A 275 -5.99 13.23 -22.62
CA GLN A 275 -6.51 12.70 -21.37
C GLN A 275 -7.49 11.54 -21.59
N LEU A 276 -8.40 11.66 -22.57
CA LEU A 276 -9.33 10.59 -22.91
C LEU A 276 -8.59 9.35 -23.45
N LYS A 277 -7.63 9.55 -24.37
CA LYS A 277 -6.83 8.44 -24.91
C LYS A 277 -6.03 7.73 -23.82
N LEU A 278 -5.37 8.49 -22.93
CA LEU A 278 -4.64 7.90 -21.78
C LEU A 278 -5.57 7.10 -20.86
N SER A 279 -6.75 7.62 -20.54
CA SER A 279 -7.70 6.89 -19.71
C SER A 279 -8.22 5.60 -20.35
N LEU A 280 -8.34 5.55 -21.68
CA LEU A 280 -8.73 4.35 -22.43
C LEU A 280 -7.60 3.30 -22.47
N ILE A 281 -6.33 3.73 -22.50
CA ILE A 281 -5.18 2.81 -22.42
C ILE A 281 -5.19 2.07 -21.09
N HIS A 282 -5.53 2.75 -19.99
CA HIS A 282 -5.56 2.12 -18.66
C HIS A 282 -6.74 1.16 -18.45
N ILE A 283 -7.79 1.27 -19.22
CA ILE A 283 -8.93 0.34 -19.16
C ILE A 283 -8.64 -0.96 -19.92
#